data_ebe75b36bf63062c9fa13b21226c2c4a
#
_entry.id   ebe75b36bf63062c9fa13b21226c2c4a
#
_cell.length_a   1.000
_cell.length_b   1.000
_cell.length_c   1.000
_cell.angle_alpha   90.00
_cell.angle_beta   90.00
_cell.angle_gamma   90.00
#
_symmetry.space_group_name_H-M   'P 1'
#
loop_
_entity.id
_entity.type
_entity.pdbx_description
1 polymer ?
#
loop_
_entity_poly.entity_id
_entity_poly.type
_entity_poly.pdbx_seq_one_letter_code
_entity_poly.pdbx_strand_id
1 'polypeptide(L)'
;MPTRSLLVLAAAVAALTLPAAGTAVADGAVLTTGGPGGSAVAAGDVLTAPLAGGTTATLYSSASGTSGVSCTASRFTAAVTANPGAPGTATEAVTAHTFDSTHCTSNVTGVLGVSGITVDHLPYTATVASDGTLAVAPASGSTVQTTVRLRTLLGSITCVYQAPGLTGRADNADSSIAFTNQQFTKVSGSSLCFAAGYFTARYAPVTDAGAPVSVN
;
A
#
# COMPACT_ATOMS: atom_id res chain seq x y z
N MET A 1 93.90 -8.30 23.64
CA MET A 1 93.06 -7.13 23.17
C MET A 1 91.84 -7.70 22.55
N PRO A 2 90.66 -7.55 23.19
CA PRO A 2 89.42 -8.16 22.70
C PRO A 2 88.71 -7.20 21.75
N THR A 3 88.42 -7.69 20.56
CA THR A 3 87.57 -7.03 19.55
C THR A 3 86.07 -7.14 19.98
N ARG A 4 85.42 -5.99 20.10
CA ARG A 4 84.00 -5.90 20.39
C ARG A 4 83.20 -5.94 19.07
N SER A 5 82.40 -6.99 18.89
CA SER A 5 81.42 -7.10 17.80
C SER A 5 80.14 -6.38 18.18
N LEU A 6 79.73 -5.34 17.40
CA LEU A 6 78.50 -4.65 17.49
C LEU A 6 77.43 -5.41 16.69
N LEU A 7 76.41 -5.94 17.38
CA LEU A 7 75.20 -6.49 16.79
C LEU A 7 74.23 -5.34 16.51
N VAL A 8 73.97 -5.10 15.24
CA VAL A 8 72.95 -4.17 14.79
C VAL A 8 71.58 -4.95 14.73
N LEU A 9 70.66 -4.61 15.62
CA LEU A 9 69.29 -5.11 15.57
C LEU A 9 68.51 -4.27 14.57
N ALA A 10 68.14 -4.84 13.42
CA ALA A 10 67.19 -4.24 12.51
C ALA A 10 65.77 -4.54 12.96
N ALA A 11 65.04 -3.52 13.46
CA ALA A 11 63.63 -3.63 13.77
C ALA A 11 62.78 -3.44 12.50
N ALA A 12 62.14 -4.50 12.03
CA ALA A 12 61.19 -4.44 10.93
C ALA A 12 59.84 -3.96 11.49
N VAL A 13 59.46 -2.74 11.13
CA VAL A 13 58.12 -2.20 11.39
C VAL A 13 57.16 -2.74 10.33
N ALA A 14 56.35 -3.75 10.68
CA ALA A 14 55.25 -4.20 9.84
C ALA A 14 54.09 -3.21 9.96
N ALA A 15 53.88 -2.39 8.94
CA ALA A 15 52.70 -1.52 8.82
C ALA A 15 51.47 -2.40 8.53
N LEU A 16 50.63 -2.61 9.52
CA LEU A 16 49.28 -3.17 9.33
C LEU A 16 48.39 -2.14 8.63
N THR A 17 48.25 -2.28 7.32
CA THR A 17 47.16 -1.59 6.60
C THR A 17 45.84 -2.26 6.92
N LEU A 18 45.06 -1.71 7.87
CA LEU A 18 43.66 -2.04 8.08
C LEU A 18 42.91 -1.61 6.81
N PRO A 19 42.15 -2.53 6.16
CA PRO A 19 41.20 -2.09 5.14
C PRO A 19 40.23 -1.15 5.80
N ALA A 20 40.11 0.09 5.32
CA ALA A 20 39.02 0.96 5.68
C ALA A 20 37.73 0.23 5.27
N ALA A 21 37.00 -0.28 6.24
CA ALA A 21 35.61 -0.71 6.02
C ALA A 21 34.89 0.55 5.52
N GLY A 22 34.65 0.61 4.20
CA GLY A 22 33.79 1.62 3.63
C GLY A 22 32.47 1.53 4.44
N THR A 23 32.10 2.64 5.07
CA THR A 23 30.75 2.78 5.61
C THR A 23 29.82 2.53 4.44
N ALA A 24 29.15 1.37 4.42
CA ALA A 24 28.00 1.19 3.57
C ALA A 24 27.06 2.35 3.95
N VAL A 25 26.92 3.32 3.03
CA VAL A 25 25.88 4.33 3.16
C VAL A 25 24.60 3.47 3.16
N ALA A 26 23.91 3.39 4.29
CA ALA A 26 22.60 2.77 4.33
C ALA A 26 21.77 3.56 3.32
N ASP A 27 21.42 2.95 2.19
CA ASP A 27 20.39 3.48 1.34
C ASP A 27 19.21 3.73 2.25
N GLY A 28 18.54 4.92 2.12
CA GLY A 28 17.51 5.35 3.05
C GLY A 28 16.45 4.27 3.28
N ALA A 29 15.56 4.46 4.24
CA ALA A 29 14.47 3.52 4.46
C ALA A 29 13.59 3.38 3.21
N VAL A 30 12.85 2.26 3.07
CA VAL A 30 11.96 2.01 1.94
C VAL A 30 10.92 3.14 1.79
N LEU A 31 10.34 3.61 2.91
CA LEU A 31 9.40 4.72 2.92
C LEU A 31 10.07 5.96 3.52
N THR A 32 10.03 7.06 2.79
CA THR A 32 10.59 8.36 3.23
C THR A 32 9.63 9.49 2.96
N THR A 33 9.77 10.58 3.73
CA THR A 33 9.12 11.87 3.47
C THR A 33 10.13 12.87 2.94
N GLY A 34 9.68 13.88 2.18
CA GLY A 34 10.58 14.87 1.57
C GLY A 34 11.25 14.38 0.28
N GLY A 35 10.76 13.30 -0.31
CA GLY A 35 11.27 12.69 -1.54
C GLY A 35 12.12 11.44 -1.30
N PRO A 36 12.56 10.78 -2.37
CA PRO A 36 13.47 9.63 -2.29
C PRO A 36 14.76 9.99 -1.55
N GLY A 37 15.19 9.12 -0.61
CA GLY A 37 16.35 9.38 0.26
C GLY A 37 16.13 10.41 1.36
N GLY A 38 14.90 10.87 1.55
CA GLY A 38 14.54 11.83 2.60
C GLY A 38 14.45 11.22 4.00
N SER A 39 13.66 11.83 4.89
CA SER A 39 13.49 11.35 6.27
C SER A 39 12.70 10.03 6.31
N ALA A 40 13.22 9.03 7.02
CA ALA A 40 12.55 7.75 7.16
C ALA A 40 11.20 7.91 7.89
N VAL A 41 10.15 7.28 7.36
CA VAL A 41 8.87 7.11 8.06
C VAL A 41 9.08 6.10 9.19
N ALA A 42 8.65 6.43 10.39
CA ALA A 42 8.87 5.57 11.56
C ALA A 42 7.82 4.46 11.68
N ALA A 43 8.19 3.36 12.31
CA ALA A 43 7.19 2.38 12.75
C ALA A 43 6.26 3.03 13.80
N GLY A 44 4.96 2.87 13.61
CA GLY A 44 3.91 3.53 14.39
C GLY A 44 3.31 4.76 13.70
N ASP A 45 3.97 5.36 12.71
CA ASP A 45 3.40 6.47 11.95
C ASP A 45 2.15 6.05 11.17
N VAL A 46 1.22 6.98 11.01
CA VAL A 46 -0.06 6.72 10.36
C VAL A 46 -0.11 7.41 9.00
N LEU A 47 -0.07 6.57 7.97
CA LEU A 47 -0.22 7.02 6.60
C LEU A 47 -1.70 7.19 6.23
N THR A 48 -1.99 8.25 5.50
CA THR A 48 -3.30 8.49 4.91
C THR A 48 -3.18 8.72 3.41
N ALA A 49 -4.14 8.17 2.67
CA ALA A 49 -4.19 8.32 1.22
C ALA A 49 -5.65 8.56 0.78
N PRO A 50 -6.05 9.80 0.48
CA PRO A 50 -7.35 10.09 -0.11
C PRO A 50 -7.39 9.62 -1.56
N LEU A 51 -8.58 9.43 -2.11
CA LEU A 51 -8.75 9.21 -3.55
C LEU A 51 -8.15 10.39 -4.33
N ALA A 52 -7.38 10.08 -5.37
CA ALA A 52 -6.70 11.09 -6.17
C ALA A 52 -7.70 12.05 -6.83
N GLY A 53 -7.41 13.33 -6.79
CA GLY A 53 -8.29 14.37 -7.35
C GLY A 53 -8.66 14.10 -8.81
N GLY A 54 -9.93 14.24 -9.16
CA GLY A 54 -10.44 14.00 -10.52
C GLY A 54 -10.55 12.52 -10.92
N THR A 55 -10.27 11.56 -9.99
CA THR A 55 -10.42 10.12 -10.24
C THR A 55 -11.61 9.53 -9.48
N THR A 56 -11.94 8.28 -9.78
CA THR A 56 -13.00 7.53 -9.11
C THR A 56 -12.49 6.17 -8.65
N ALA A 57 -12.98 5.72 -7.48
CA ALA A 57 -12.87 4.34 -7.07
C ALA A 57 -14.07 3.58 -7.65
N THR A 58 -13.83 2.54 -8.42
CA THR A 58 -14.88 1.80 -9.13
C THR A 58 -14.89 0.33 -8.73
N LEU A 59 -16.07 -0.28 -8.72
CA LEU A 59 -16.27 -1.72 -8.68
C LEU A 59 -17.22 -2.07 -9.82
N TYR A 60 -16.66 -2.48 -10.96
CA TYR A 60 -17.42 -2.78 -12.18
C TYR A 60 -17.58 -4.28 -12.39
N SER A 61 -18.62 -4.68 -13.09
CA SER A 61 -18.97 -6.09 -13.34
C SER A 61 -18.01 -6.81 -14.28
N SER A 62 -17.12 -6.09 -14.98
CA SER A 62 -16.05 -6.65 -15.81
C SER A 62 -14.84 -5.71 -15.86
N ALA A 63 -13.67 -6.24 -16.19
CA ALA A 63 -12.42 -5.50 -16.26
C ALA A 63 -12.40 -4.38 -17.32
N SER A 64 -13.19 -4.50 -18.37
CA SER A 64 -13.31 -3.52 -19.48
C SER A 64 -14.65 -2.82 -19.52
N GLY A 65 -15.59 -3.16 -18.63
CA GLY A 65 -16.92 -2.57 -18.57
C GLY A 65 -16.98 -1.36 -17.66
N THR A 66 -18.13 -0.67 -17.70
CA THR A 66 -18.41 0.51 -16.87
C THR A 66 -19.68 0.34 -16.03
N SER A 67 -20.30 -0.86 -16.04
CA SER A 67 -21.49 -1.14 -15.24
C SER A 67 -21.12 -1.56 -13.82
N GLY A 68 -21.60 -0.84 -12.83
CA GLY A 68 -21.31 -1.12 -11.43
C GLY A 68 -21.48 0.08 -10.52
N VAL A 69 -20.55 0.22 -9.59
CA VAL A 69 -20.49 1.30 -8.59
C VAL A 69 -19.27 2.17 -8.87
N SER A 70 -19.44 3.49 -8.71
CA SER A 70 -18.37 4.49 -8.82
C SER A 70 -18.49 5.48 -7.66
N CYS A 71 -17.39 5.75 -6.97
CA CYS A 71 -17.30 6.68 -5.85
C CYS A 71 -16.24 7.74 -6.11
N THR A 72 -16.56 9.00 -5.81
CA THR A 72 -15.63 10.15 -5.93
C THR A 72 -14.97 10.50 -4.59
N ALA A 73 -15.34 9.82 -3.50
CA ALA A 73 -14.73 10.01 -2.18
C ALA A 73 -14.44 8.66 -1.51
N SER A 74 -13.17 8.42 -1.24
CA SER A 74 -12.64 7.23 -0.55
C SER A 74 -11.29 7.58 0.08
N ARG A 75 -10.89 6.80 1.10
CA ARG A 75 -9.61 7.01 1.81
C ARG A 75 -9.08 5.70 2.38
N PHE A 76 -7.77 5.50 2.24
CA PHE A 76 -7.00 4.52 3.01
C PHE A 76 -6.35 5.16 4.24
N THR A 77 -6.25 4.38 5.32
CA THR A 77 -5.45 4.69 6.50
C THR A 77 -4.69 3.43 6.91
N ALA A 78 -3.38 3.55 7.08
CA ALA A 78 -2.51 2.45 7.46
C ALA A 78 -1.47 2.90 8.50
N ALA A 79 -1.17 2.04 9.47
CA ALA A 79 -0.08 2.26 10.42
C ALA A 79 1.15 1.49 9.96
N VAL A 80 2.31 2.16 9.87
CA VAL A 80 3.57 1.51 9.53
C VAL A 80 3.97 0.56 10.64
N THR A 81 4.24 -0.71 10.31
CA THR A 81 4.67 -1.74 11.27
C THR A 81 6.15 -2.04 11.17
N ALA A 82 6.72 -1.90 9.97
CA ALA A 82 8.17 -1.98 9.73
C ALA A 82 8.55 -1.19 8.48
N ASN A 83 9.68 -0.48 8.54
CA ASN A 83 10.24 0.27 7.43
C ASN A 83 11.75 0.06 7.39
N PRO A 84 12.23 -1.05 6.79
CA PRO A 84 13.64 -1.39 6.72
C PRO A 84 14.40 -0.47 5.76
N GLY A 85 15.73 -0.59 5.73
CA GLY A 85 16.56 0.04 4.71
C GLY A 85 16.23 -0.47 3.30
N ALA A 86 16.33 0.41 2.31
CA ALA A 86 16.25 0.07 0.89
C ALA A 86 17.58 -0.51 0.38
N PRO A 87 17.55 -1.49 -0.57
CA PRO A 87 16.34 -2.12 -1.09
C PRO A 87 15.70 -3.08 -0.06
N GLY A 88 14.38 -3.02 0.06
CA GLY A 88 13.66 -3.79 1.06
C GLY A 88 12.14 -3.79 0.83
N THR A 89 11.41 -4.19 1.85
CA THR A 89 9.94 -4.18 1.84
C THR A 89 9.44 -3.62 3.16
N ALA A 90 8.76 -2.49 3.10
CA ALA A 90 8.03 -1.93 4.23
C ALA A 90 6.72 -2.69 4.46
N THR A 91 6.26 -2.75 5.71
CA THR A 91 4.99 -3.38 6.08
C THR A 91 4.12 -2.40 6.86
N GLU A 92 2.82 -2.47 6.61
CA GLU A 92 1.81 -1.59 7.18
C GLU A 92 0.57 -2.40 7.59
N ALA A 93 -0.12 -1.95 8.63
CA ALA A 93 -1.45 -2.43 8.97
C ALA A 93 -2.49 -1.45 8.41
N VAL A 94 -3.25 -1.85 7.40
CA VAL A 94 -4.38 -1.08 6.88
C VAL A 94 -5.51 -1.15 7.89
N THR A 95 -5.71 -0.07 8.63
CA THR A 95 -6.70 0.00 9.72
C THR A 95 -8.05 0.52 9.26
N ALA A 96 -8.09 1.26 8.15
CA ALA A 96 -9.33 1.73 7.55
C ALA A 96 -9.22 1.85 6.02
N HIS A 97 -10.31 1.50 5.34
CA HIS A 97 -10.58 1.84 3.96
C HIS A 97 -12.04 2.25 3.86
N THR A 98 -12.30 3.52 3.67
CA THR A 98 -13.62 4.13 3.78
C THR A 98 -14.11 4.66 2.45
N PHE A 99 -15.42 4.63 2.26
CA PHE A 99 -16.13 5.22 1.11
C PHE A 99 -17.27 6.09 1.65
N ASP A 100 -17.36 7.31 1.16
CA ASP A 100 -18.51 8.15 1.45
C ASP A 100 -19.65 7.80 0.46
N SER A 101 -20.67 7.12 0.95
CA SER A 101 -21.79 6.65 0.13
C SER A 101 -22.58 7.78 -0.53
N THR A 102 -22.55 9.00 0.02
CA THR A 102 -23.20 10.18 -0.59
C THR A 102 -22.48 10.62 -1.89
N HIS A 103 -21.23 10.22 -2.04
CA HIS A 103 -20.37 10.44 -3.20
C HIS A 103 -20.24 9.18 -4.08
N CYS A 104 -21.12 8.20 -3.90
CA CYS A 104 -21.16 6.97 -4.69
C CYS A 104 -22.42 6.89 -5.54
N THR A 105 -22.26 6.45 -6.78
CA THR A 105 -23.34 6.23 -7.73
C THR A 105 -23.33 4.81 -8.26
N SER A 106 -24.44 4.37 -8.84
CA SER A 106 -24.52 3.09 -9.56
C SER A 106 -25.32 3.28 -10.84
N ASN A 107 -24.88 2.66 -11.91
CA ASN A 107 -25.58 2.59 -13.19
C ASN A 107 -26.13 1.20 -13.49
N VAL A 108 -26.19 0.33 -12.48
CA VAL A 108 -26.77 -1.01 -12.61
C VAL A 108 -28.29 -0.89 -12.75
N THR A 109 -28.85 -1.56 -13.76
CA THR A 109 -30.31 -1.54 -14.00
C THR A 109 -31.09 -2.02 -12.77
N GLY A 110 -32.08 -1.25 -12.34
CA GLY A 110 -32.88 -1.55 -11.14
C GLY A 110 -32.28 -1.06 -9.82
N VAL A 111 -31.06 -0.48 -9.85
CA VAL A 111 -30.43 0.17 -8.70
C VAL A 111 -30.65 1.68 -8.77
N LEU A 112 -31.14 2.25 -7.66
CA LEU A 112 -31.41 3.69 -7.50
C LEU A 112 -30.24 4.46 -6.90
N GLY A 113 -29.27 3.76 -6.30
CA GLY A 113 -28.09 4.36 -5.70
C GLY A 113 -27.40 3.46 -4.69
N VAL A 114 -26.29 3.95 -4.15
CA VAL A 114 -25.49 3.30 -3.11
C VAL A 114 -25.90 3.85 -1.75
N SER A 115 -26.19 2.98 -0.79
CA SER A 115 -26.51 3.38 0.59
C SER A 115 -25.38 3.11 1.58
N GLY A 116 -24.37 2.34 1.19
CA GLY A 116 -23.18 2.09 2.00
C GLY A 116 -22.21 1.14 1.33
N ILE A 117 -20.93 1.34 1.62
CA ILE A 117 -19.84 0.41 1.30
C ILE A 117 -19.03 0.24 2.58
N THR A 118 -18.84 -1.00 2.99
CA THR A 118 -18.04 -1.36 4.17
C THR A 118 -16.92 -2.29 3.73
N VAL A 119 -15.71 -2.00 4.16
CA VAL A 119 -14.58 -2.93 4.05
C VAL A 119 -14.50 -3.70 5.36
N ASP A 120 -14.68 -5.01 5.26
CA ASP A 120 -14.79 -5.92 6.39
C ASP A 120 -13.42 -6.57 6.68
N HIS A 121 -13.28 -7.28 7.81
CA HIS A 121 -12.11 -8.09 8.18
C HIS A 121 -10.79 -7.30 8.35
N LEU A 122 -10.85 -5.98 8.54
CA LEU A 122 -9.68 -5.18 8.87
C LEU A 122 -9.11 -5.57 10.27
N PRO A 123 -7.79 -5.38 10.52
CA PRO A 123 -6.81 -4.79 9.62
C PRO A 123 -6.28 -5.78 8.58
N TYR A 124 -5.89 -5.27 7.41
CA TYR A 124 -5.11 -6.01 6.42
C TYR A 124 -3.63 -5.68 6.55
N THR A 125 -2.76 -6.58 6.12
CA THR A 125 -1.33 -6.28 5.97
C THR A 125 -1.07 -5.74 4.58
N ALA A 126 -0.53 -4.52 4.47
CA ALA A 126 0.04 -4.01 3.23
C ALA A 126 1.55 -4.18 3.25
N THR A 127 2.13 -4.45 2.09
CA THR A 127 3.57 -4.49 1.86
C THR A 127 3.92 -3.62 0.67
N VAL A 128 4.95 -2.78 0.81
CA VAL A 128 5.48 -1.91 -0.25
C VAL A 128 6.94 -2.23 -0.44
N ALA A 129 7.29 -2.74 -1.61
CA ALA A 129 8.68 -3.04 -1.97
C ALA A 129 9.36 -1.82 -2.60
N SER A 130 10.69 -1.77 -2.54
CA SER A 130 11.53 -0.71 -3.12
C SER A 130 11.34 -0.50 -4.63
N ASP A 131 10.81 -1.48 -5.34
CA ASP A 131 10.46 -1.36 -6.77
C ASP A 131 9.08 -0.73 -7.01
N GLY A 132 8.39 -0.30 -5.94
CA GLY A 132 7.05 0.25 -5.97
C GLY A 132 5.93 -0.81 -6.02
N THR A 133 6.25 -2.10 -5.97
CA THR A 133 5.21 -3.14 -5.89
C THR A 133 4.49 -3.06 -4.56
N LEU A 134 3.15 -3.00 -4.62
CA LEU A 134 2.26 -2.97 -3.46
C LEU A 134 1.41 -4.24 -3.43
N ALA A 135 1.31 -4.89 -2.27
CA ALA A 135 0.36 -5.96 -2.03
C ALA A 135 -0.42 -5.73 -0.74
N VAL A 136 -1.71 -6.07 -0.74
CA VAL A 136 -2.58 -6.04 0.45
C VAL A 136 -3.12 -7.44 0.67
N ALA A 137 -2.83 -8.00 1.83
CA ALA A 137 -3.22 -9.34 2.23
C ALA A 137 -4.11 -9.33 3.48
N PRO A 138 -5.14 -10.18 3.54
CA PRO A 138 -5.93 -10.37 4.75
C PRO A 138 -5.15 -11.17 5.80
N ALA A 139 -5.66 -11.22 7.02
CA ALA A 139 -5.16 -12.15 8.04
C ALA A 139 -5.25 -13.60 7.53
N SER A 140 -4.36 -14.47 8.03
CA SER A 140 -4.34 -15.90 7.66
C SER A 140 -5.72 -16.54 7.85
N GLY A 141 -6.18 -17.27 6.83
CA GLY A 141 -7.50 -17.91 6.83
C GLY A 141 -8.68 -16.97 6.58
N SER A 142 -8.43 -15.68 6.27
CA SER A 142 -9.43 -14.67 5.95
C SER A 142 -9.36 -14.26 4.47
N THR A 143 -10.17 -13.28 4.09
CA THR A 143 -10.24 -12.68 2.75
C THR A 143 -10.34 -11.16 2.86
N VAL A 144 -9.88 -10.46 1.83
CA VAL A 144 -10.27 -9.07 1.63
C VAL A 144 -11.75 -9.07 1.27
N GLN A 145 -12.58 -8.44 2.09
CA GLN A 145 -14.03 -8.45 1.90
C GLN A 145 -14.59 -7.04 1.84
N THR A 146 -15.56 -6.84 0.96
CA THR A 146 -16.35 -5.62 0.90
C THR A 146 -17.84 -5.94 0.82
N THR A 147 -18.62 -5.20 1.59
CA THR A 147 -20.07 -5.27 1.63
C THR A 147 -20.64 -4.00 1.01
N VAL A 148 -21.32 -4.14 -0.12
CA VAL A 148 -21.97 -3.05 -0.85
C VAL A 148 -23.48 -3.12 -0.62
N ARG A 149 -24.08 -2.03 -0.13
CA ARG A 149 -25.52 -1.87 0.06
C ARG A 149 -26.08 -0.95 -1.01
N LEU A 150 -27.05 -1.44 -1.77
CA LEU A 150 -27.67 -0.74 -2.89
C LEU A 150 -29.16 -0.52 -2.60
N ARG A 151 -29.67 0.65 -3.01
CA ARG A 151 -31.10 0.96 -2.97
C ARG A 151 -31.76 0.54 -4.27
N THR A 152 -32.91 -0.08 -4.20
CA THR A 152 -33.75 -0.46 -5.33
C THR A 152 -35.20 0.01 -5.10
N LEU A 153 -36.08 -0.13 -6.09
CA LEU A 153 -37.50 0.17 -5.94
C LEU A 153 -38.21 -0.74 -4.92
N LEU A 154 -37.67 -1.96 -4.72
CA LEU A 154 -38.23 -2.95 -3.80
C LEU A 154 -37.54 -2.95 -2.43
N GLY A 155 -36.73 -1.94 -2.13
CA GLY A 155 -35.98 -1.83 -0.88
C GLY A 155 -34.47 -1.90 -1.08
N SER A 156 -33.73 -2.25 -0.03
CA SER A 156 -32.27 -2.35 -0.09
C SER A 156 -31.82 -3.78 -0.31
N ILE A 157 -30.77 -3.94 -1.12
CA ILE A 157 -30.05 -5.20 -1.30
C ILE A 157 -28.63 -5.07 -0.78
N THR A 158 -28.06 -6.20 -0.35
CA THR A 158 -26.67 -6.29 0.11
C THR A 158 -25.93 -7.25 -0.80
N CYS A 159 -24.74 -6.84 -1.26
CA CYS A 159 -23.83 -7.63 -2.07
C CYS A 159 -22.50 -7.77 -1.32
N VAL A 160 -22.05 -8.98 -1.07
CA VAL A 160 -20.79 -9.28 -0.39
C VAL A 160 -19.80 -9.86 -1.40
N TYR A 161 -18.65 -9.24 -1.49
CA TYR A 161 -17.58 -9.61 -2.42
C TYR A 161 -16.29 -9.91 -1.67
N GLN A 162 -15.54 -10.91 -2.13
CA GLN A 162 -14.27 -11.32 -1.54
C GLN A 162 -13.16 -11.43 -2.60
N ALA A 163 -11.93 -11.13 -2.17
CA ALA A 163 -10.71 -11.35 -2.92
C ALA A 163 -9.64 -12.01 -2.01
N PRO A 164 -8.71 -12.79 -2.55
CA PRO A 164 -7.62 -13.37 -1.77
C PRO A 164 -6.60 -12.31 -1.30
N GLY A 165 -6.53 -11.20 -1.99
CA GLY A 165 -5.65 -10.05 -1.73
C GLY A 165 -5.79 -9.03 -2.85
N LEU A 166 -5.09 -7.89 -2.73
CA LEU A 166 -5.00 -6.88 -3.78
C LEU A 166 -3.54 -6.67 -4.15
N THR A 167 -3.28 -6.35 -5.42
CA THR A 167 -1.96 -5.95 -5.90
C THR A 167 -2.06 -4.57 -6.55
N GLY A 168 -1.03 -3.75 -6.32
CA GLY A 168 -1.00 -2.39 -6.83
C GLY A 168 0.42 -1.90 -7.06
N ARG A 169 0.56 -0.63 -7.34
CA ARG A 169 1.84 0.04 -7.49
C ARG A 169 1.84 1.40 -6.81
N ALA A 170 2.98 1.71 -6.19
CA ALA A 170 3.31 3.05 -5.74
C ALA A 170 4.02 3.81 -6.86
N ASP A 171 3.77 5.13 -6.93
CA ASP A 171 4.41 6.05 -7.88
C ASP A 171 4.85 7.32 -7.15
N ASN A 172 6.15 7.60 -7.18
CA ASN A 172 6.74 8.76 -6.53
C ASN A 172 6.43 10.10 -7.23
N ALA A 173 5.98 10.07 -8.49
CA ALA A 173 5.72 11.30 -9.24
C ALA A 173 4.65 12.19 -8.56
N ASP A 174 3.71 11.57 -7.87
CA ASP A 174 2.65 12.25 -7.12
C ASP A 174 2.34 11.56 -5.78
N SER A 175 3.27 10.74 -5.29
CA SER A 175 3.13 9.95 -4.05
C SER A 175 1.83 9.14 -4.04
N SER A 176 1.52 8.47 -5.15
CA SER A 176 0.27 7.73 -5.29
C SER A 176 0.44 6.23 -5.11
N ILE A 177 -0.68 5.57 -4.81
CA ILE A 177 -0.86 4.13 -4.94
C ILE A 177 -2.04 3.86 -5.89
N ALA A 178 -1.87 2.89 -6.78
CA ALA A 178 -2.90 2.54 -7.77
C ALA A 178 -3.20 1.04 -7.75
N PHE A 179 -4.48 0.73 -7.80
CA PHE A 179 -5.03 -0.61 -7.99
C PHE A 179 -5.79 -0.64 -9.30
N THR A 180 -5.55 -1.64 -10.14
CA THR A 180 -6.20 -1.76 -11.44
C THR A 180 -6.84 -3.14 -11.57
N ASN A 181 -8.14 -3.16 -11.85
CA ASN A 181 -8.91 -4.38 -12.15
C ASN A 181 -8.70 -5.52 -11.12
N GLN A 182 -8.68 -5.19 -9.83
CA GLN A 182 -8.56 -6.19 -8.78
C GLN A 182 -9.87 -6.98 -8.69
N GLN A 183 -9.81 -8.27 -8.99
CA GLN A 183 -11.00 -9.10 -9.08
C GLN A 183 -11.50 -9.52 -7.69
N PHE A 184 -12.79 -9.31 -7.49
CA PHE A 184 -13.58 -9.79 -6.36
C PHE A 184 -14.65 -10.74 -6.86
N THR A 185 -14.92 -11.80 -6.10
CA THR A 185 -16.00 -12.76 -6.36
C THR A 185 -17.15 -12.52 -5.40
N LYS A 186 -18.38 -12.52 -5.90
CA LYS A 186 -19.57 -12.45 -5.05
C LYS A 186 -19.70 -13.73 -4.23
N VAL A 187 -19.79 -13.60 -2.92
CA VAL A 187 -20.01 -14.73 -2.00
C VAL A 187 -21.41 -14.76 -1.42
N SER A 188 -22.12 -13.60 -1.41
CA SER A 188 -23.47 -13.51 -0.92
C SER A 188 -24.21 -12.32 -1.53
N GLY A 189 -25.53 -12.38 -1.57
CA GLY A 189 -26.40 -11.28 -1.97
C GLY A 189 -27.40 -11.62 -3.07
N SER A 190 -28.19 -10.61 -3.44
CA SER A 190 -29.24 -10.68 -4.46
C SER A 190 -28.73 -11.10 -5.83
N SER A 191 -29.63 -11.59 -6.69
CA SER A 191 -29.36 -11.83 -8.13
C SER A 191 -29.02 -10.55 -8.90
N LEU A 192 -29.37 -9.37 -8.39
CA LEU A 192 -28.95 -8.07 -8.95
C LEU A 192 -27.48 -7.74 -8.69
N CYS A 193 -26.82 -8.45 -7.76
CA CYS A 193 -25.38 -8.34 -7.53
C CYS A 193 -24.66 -9.12 -8.62
N PHE A 194 -23.74 -8.49 -9.34
CA PHE A 194 -22.94 -9.18 -10.36
C PHE A 194 -22.03 -10.25 -9.74
N ALA A 195 -21.73 -11.33 -10.48
CA ALA A 195 -21.00 -12.49 -9.97
C ALA A 195 -19.53 -12.17 -9.64
N ALA A 196 -18.91 -11.24 -10.39
CA ALA A 196 -17.57 -10.75 -10.17
C ALA A 196 -17.57 -9.22 -10.18
N GLY A 197 -16.71 -8.61 -9.35
CA GLY A 197 -16.45 -7.18 -9.32
C GLY A 197 -14.97 -6.91 -9.60
N TYR A 198 -14.67 -5.87 -10.35
CA TYR A 198 -13.32 -5.44 -10.67
C TYR A 198 -13.08 -4.06 -10.06
N PHE A 199 -12.26 -4.04 -9.02
CA PHE A 199 -11.93 -2.81 -8.30
C PHE A 199 -10.77 -2.09 -8.98
N THR A 200 -10.98 -0.80 -9.26
CA THR A 200 -9.94 0.11 -9.74
C THR A 200 -10.03 1.40 -8.94
N ALA A 201 -8.89 1.86 -8.40
CA ALA A 201 -8.79 3.14 -7.72
C ALA A 201 -7.34 3.63 -7.70
N ARG A 202 -7.17 4.97 -7.63
CA ARG A 202 -5.89 5.62 -7.39
C ARG A 202 -6.03 6.55 -6.20
N TYR A 203 -5.09 6.45 -5.27
CA TYR A 203 -5.05 7.27 -4.05
C TYR A 203 -3.80 8.14 -4.09
N ALA A 204 -3.97 9.45 -3.89
CA ALA A 204 -2.86 10.41 -3.88
C ALA A 204 -3.26 11.73 -3.18
N PRO A 205 -2.30 12.40 -2.52
CA PRO A 205 -1.01 11.83 -2.15
C PRO A 205 -1.14 10.87 -0.95
N VAL A 206 -0.27 9.85 -0.88
CA VAL A 206 -0.01 9.14 0.36
C VAL A 206 0.82 10.07 1.23
N THR A 207 0.37 10.31 2.47
CA THR A 207 1.04 11.25 3.38
C THR A 207 1.25 10.65 4.76
N ASP A 208 2.36 11.05 5.38
CA ASP A 208 2.65 10.92 6.80
C ASP A 208 2.59 12.31 7.44
N ALA A 209 1.70 12.52 8.41
CA ALA A 209 1.45 13.83 9.05
C ALA A 209 1.32 15.00 8.06
N GLY A 210 0.82 14.72 6.84
CA GLY A 210 0.66 15.70 5.75
C GLY A 210 1.85 15.84 4.81
N ALA A 211 3.01 15.23 5.11
CA ALA A 211 4.16 15.19 4.21
C ALA A 211 4.02 14.03 3.21
N PRO A 212 4.20 14.27 1.89
CA PRO A 212 4.14 13.21 0.89
C PRO A 212 5.17 12.12 1.12
N VAL A 213 4.76 10.85 0.98
CA VAL A 213 5.60 9.68 1.13
C VAL A 213 6.13 9.22 -0.23
N SER A 214 7.41 8.85 -0.25
CA SER A 214 8.10 8.27 -1.40
C SER A 214 8.63 6.87 -1.07
N VAL A 215 8.79 6.04 -2.09
CA VAL A 215 9.36 4.69 -2.04
C VAL A 215 10.78 4.73 -2.58
N ASN A 216 11.76 4.05 -1.92
CA ASN A 216 13.17 3.96 -2.32
C ASN A 216 13.59 2.54 -2.63
#